data_ce00abf2151dd0b487d9295ce688103c
#
_entry.id   ce00abf2151dd0b487d9295ce688103c
#
_cell.length_a   1.000
_cell.length_b   1.000
_cell.length_c   1.000
_cell.angle_alpha   90.00
_cell.angle_beta   90.00
_cell.angle_gamma   90.00
#
_symmetry.space_group_name_H-M   'P 1'
#
loop_
_entity.id
_entity.type
_entity.pdbx_description
1 polymer ?
#
loop_
_entity_poly.entity_id
_entity_poly.type
_entity_poly.pdbx_seq_one_letter_code
_entity_poly.pdbx_strand_id
1 'polypeptide(L)' 'LGCGKLLMNSIEELANDLNFDELTMHAQTHAQTFYEKIGYKAFGNTFIEENIEHIRMNKAI' A
#
# COMPACT_ATOMS: atom_id res chain seq x y z
N LEU A 1 -10.25 -7.15 -9.65
CA LEU A 1 -9.51 -6.03 -10.23
C LEU A 1 -10.00 -4.69 -9.73
N GLY A 2 -11.25 -4.33 -10.03
CA GLY A 2 -11.83 -3.07 -9.56
C GLY A 2 -12.01 -3.01 -8.05
N CYS A 3 -12.28 -4.16 -7.42
CA CYS A 3 -12.55 -4.22 -5.98
C CYS A 3 -11.35 -3.80 -5.14
N GLY A 4 -10.14 -4.22 -5.51
CA GLY A 4 -8.93 -3.84 -4.79
C GLY A 4 -8.67 -2.35 -4.82
N LYS A 5 -8.86 -1.73 -5.99
CA LYS A 5 -8.68 -0.30 -6.15
C LYS A 5 -9.72 0.49 -5.37
N LEU A 6 -10.99 0.05 -5.38
CA LEU A 6 -12.06 0.71 -4.63
C LEU A 6 -11.80 0.63 -3.13
N LEU A 7 -11.32 -0.51 -2.65
CA LEU A 7 -10.99 -0.67 -1.23
C LEU A 7 -9.89 0.29 -0.81
N MET A 8 -8.83 0.39 -1.60
CA MET A 8 -7.72 1.31 -1.30
C MET A 8 -8.18 2.77 -1.32
N ASN A 9 -9.02 3.14 -2.26
CA ASN A 9 -9.57 4.50 -2.32
C ASN A 9 -10.37 4.82 -1.05
N SER A 10 -11.14 3.86 -0.56
CA SER A 10 -11.93 4.04 0.67
C SER A 10 -11.04 4.24 1.89
N ILE A 11 -9.95 3.47 1.97
CA ILE A 11 -8.98 3.60 3.07
C ILE A 11 -8.31 4.97 3.01
N GLU A 12 -7.95 5.44 1.82
CA GLU A 12 -7.31 6.75 1.65
C GLU A 12 -8.26 7.89 2.01
N GLU A 13 -9.53 7.80 1.65
CA GLU A 13 -10.52 8.79 2.04
C GLU A 13 -10.66 8.86 3.55
N LEU A 14 -10.76 7.71 4.21
CA LEU A 14 -10.89 7.67 5.66
C LEU A 14 -9.66 8.27 6.33
N ALA A 15 -8.47 7.92 5.86
CA ALA A 15 -7.24 8.47 6.41
C ALA A 15 -7.16 9.98 6.24
N ASN A 16 -7.59 10.50 5.09
CA ASN A 16 -7.62 11.93 4.83
C ASN A 16 -8.62 12.64 5.75
N ASP A 17 -9.80 12.05 5.95
CA ASP A 17 -10.81 12.58 6.86
C ASP A 17 -10.32 12.63 8.31
N LEU A 18 -9.43 11.71 8.69
CA LEU A 18 -8.82 11.66 10.01
C LEU A 18 -7.55 12.50 10.11
N ASN A 19 -7.23 13.28 9.07
CA ASN A 19 -6.06 14.14 9.00
C ASN A 19 -4.72 13.40 8.99
N PHE A 20 -4.70 12.16 8.50
CA PHE A 20 -3.45 11.47 8.20
C PHE A 20 -2.92 11.97 6.86
N ASP A 21 -1.61 12.15 6.76
CA ASP A 21 -0.97 12.62 5.52
C ASP A 21 -0.19 11.53 4.81
N GLU A 22 -0.16 10.32 5.35
CA GLU A 22 0.58 9.20 4.77
C GLU A 22 -0.04 7.88 5.17
N LEU A 23 -0.04 6.93 4.24
CA LEU A 23 -0.42 5.54 4.50
C LEU A 23 0.80 4.65 4.26
N THR A 24 1.03 3.73 5.19
CA THR A 24 2.11 2.74 5.08
C THR A 24 1.51 1.35 5.17
N MET A 25 2.00 0.44 4.33
CA MET A 25 1.50 -0.93 4.32
C MET A 25 2.61 -1.92 4.00
N HIS A 26 2.34 -3.19 4.29
CA HIS A 26 3.23 -4.30 3.90
C HIS A 26 2.60 -4.96 2.67
N ALA A 27 3.23 -4.81 1.51
CA ALA A 27 2.74 -5.38 0.27
C ALA A 27 3.54 -6.64 -0.06
N GLN A 28 2.84 -7.68 -0.52
CA GLN A 28 3.53 -8.83 -1.08
C GLN A 28 4.29 -8.38 -2.33
N THR A 29 5.54 -8.83 -2.50
CA THR A 29 6.38 -8.33 -3.60
C THR A 29 5.77 -8.57 -4.97
N HIS A 30 4.99 -9.65 -5.15
CA HIS A 30 4.36 -9.90 -6.43
C HIS A 30 3.21 -8.92 -6.73
N ALA A 31 2.74 -8.18 -5.74
CA ALA A 31 1.70 -7.15 -5.91
C ALA A 31 2.29 -5.73 -5.94
N GLN A 32 3.60 -5.59 -5.83
CA GLN A 32 4.26 -4.29 -5.75
C GLN A 32 3.89 -3.38 -6.92
N THR A 33 3.93 -3.90 -8.14
CA THR A 33 3.63 -3.12 -9.35
C THR A 33 2.21 -2.55 -9.31
N PHE A 34 1.25 -3.33 -8.80
CA PHE A 34 -0.12 -2.86 -8.66
C PHE A 34 -0.19 -1.63 -7.76
N TYR A 35 0.48 -1.69 -6.60
CA TYR A 35 0.45 -0.57 -5.66
C TYR A 35 1.24 0.63 -6.19
N GLU A 36 2.32 0.40 -6.92
CA GLU A 36 3.07 1.50 -7.54
C GLU A 36 2.19 2.28 -8.52
N LYS A 37 1.33 1.59 -9.25
CA LYS A 37 0.44 2.22 -10.22
C LYS A 37 -0.59 3.15 -9.58
N ILE A 38 -0.92 2.93 -8.32
CA ILE A 38 -1.87 3.77 -7.61
C ILE A 38 -1.18 4.74 -6.65
N GLY A 39 0.13 4.91 -6.78
CA GLY A 39 0.86 5.96 -6.12
C GLY A 39 1.70 5.55 -4.91
N TYR A 40 1.77 4.27 -4.58
CA TYR A 40 2.60 3.81 -3.48
C TYR A 40 4.04 3.67 -3.93
N LYS A 41 4.95 3.88 -3.00
CA LYS A 41 6.39 3.74 -3.23
C LYS A 41 6.97 2.73 -2.25
N ALA A 42 7.74 1.79 -2.77
CA ALA A 42 8.44 0.81 -1.95
C ALA A 42 9.64 1.45 -1.28
N PHE A 43 9.94 1.04 -0.05
CA PHE A 43 11.13 1.51 0.67
C PHE A 43 11.64 0.40 1.59
N GLY A 44 12.95 0.46 1.85
CA GLY A 44 13.60 -0.51 2.72
C GLY A 44 13.84 -1.85 2.04
N ASN A 45 14.18 -2.85 2.82
CA ASN A 45 14.47 -4.19 2.35
C ASN A 45 13.22 -5.06 2.37
N THR A 46 13.21 -6.10 1.54
CA THR A 46 12.14 -7.09 1.60
C THR A 46 12.28 -7.91 2.90
N PHE A 47 11.17 -8.47 3.33
CA PHE A 47 11.13 -9.30 4.54
C PHE A 47 10.08 -10.40 4.36
N ILE A 48 10.19 -11.44 5.17
CA ILE A 48 9.24 -12.57 5.08
C ILE A 48 8.16 -12.39 6.14
N GLU A 49 6.91 -12.48 5.71
CA GLU A 49 5.73 -12.42 6.58
C GLU A 49 4.76 -13.50 6.11
N GLU A 50 4.38 -14.38 7.01
CA GLU A 50 3.53 -15.53 6.68
C GLU A 50 4.08 -16.37 5.52
N ASN A 51 5.40 -16.57 5.52
CA ASN A 51 6.14 -17.34 4.51
C ASN A 51 6.08 -16.76 3.11
N ILE A 52 5.73 -15.47 2.99
CA ILE A 52 5.67 -14.77 1.70
C ILE A 52 6.54 -13.54 1.80
N GLU A 53 7.29 -13.25 0.75
CA GLU A 53 8.12 -12.05 0.68
C GLU A 53 7.26 -10.80 0.58
N HIS A 54 7.55 -9.83 1.43
CA HIS A 54 6.85 -8.54 1.49
C HIS A 54 7.82 -7.38 1.40
N ILE A 55 7.30 -6.22 1.07
CA ILE A 55 8.05 -4.96 1.12
C ILE A 55 7.15 -3.87 1.67
N ARG A 56 7.72 -2.94 2.43
CA ARG A 56 6.98 -1.79 2.91
C ARG A 56 6.75 -0.81 1.79
N MET A 57 5.53 -0.29 1.72
CA MET A 57 5.19 0.73 0.73
C MET A 57 4.43 1.85 1.42
N ASN A 58 4.63 3.07 0.94
CA ASN A 58 3.89 4.21 1.47
C ASN A 58 3.39 5.12 0.37
N LYS A 59 2.37 5.90 0.71
CA LYS A 59 1.77 6.87 -0.20
C LYS A 59 1.39 8.11 0.60
N ALA A 60 1.79 9.28 0.11
CA ALA A 60 1.34 10.56 0.64
C ALA A 60 -0.09 10.81 0.16
N ILE A 61 -0.96 11.23 1.06
CA ILE A 61 -2.38 11.47 0.76
C ILE A 61 -2.81 12.89 1.15
#